data_c81fc10b36332f3c8f00b67d9adf4d2c
#
_entry.id   c81fc10b36332f3c8f00b67d9adf4d2c
#
_cell.length_a   1.000
_cell.length_b   1.000
_cell.length_c   1.000
_cell.angle_alpha   90.00
_cell.angle_beta   90.00
_cell.angle_gamma   90.00
#
_symmetry.space_group_name_H-M   'P 1'
#
loop_
_entity.id
_entity.type
_entity.pdbx_description
1 polymer ?
#
loop_
_entity_poly.entity_id
_entity_poly.type
_entity_poly.pdbx_seq_one_letter_code
_entity_poly.pdbx_strand_id
1 'polypeptide(L)'
;MGIIADVNLLYKGELEYLQIIVDKYPSLISFRGKYYYRSGSTMREITGKELERALLKTQGRTWDGVPLPKLSVSDLKQDAIQLFKDKAVKRGRLTKEEASVEDAILMDNLHLIDEDGYLIRAAMLAFYKDPEKWVTGSYIKIGYFGKSDSDLVYQDEVHGPLIEQVDKTVDLVYTKYMKALIDYEGVQRIEQFMFHKDAFREILLNAIVHKDYSSCNPIQISVYEDKIYIWNDGEMPPNLDSTDKLFMKHSSKPYNPKLANIFFKSGMIEAWGRGFEKIREACVLYDGPLPEYEINEAGICLLYTSPSPRDG
;
A
#
# COMPACT_ATOMS: atom_id res chain seq x y z
N MET A 1 29.85 18.15 9.84
CA MET A 1 30.38 16.80 10.07
C MET A 1 31.25 16.44 8.86
N GLY A 2 32.51 16.06 9.06
CA GLY A 2 33.41 15.65 8.00
C GLY A 2 33.31 14.15 7.73
N ILE A 3 33.47 13.72 6.50
CA ILE A 3 33.65 12.30 6.17
C ILE A 3 35.04 11.89 6.62
N ILE A 4 35.13 10.81 7.37
CA ILE A 4 36.43 10.19 7.76
C ILE A 4 36.74 9.16 6.68
N ALA A 5 37.92 9.26 6.08
CA ALA A 5 38.42 8.32 5.10
C ALA A 5 39.78 7.80 5.56
N ASP A 6 39.99 6.50 5.43
CA ASP A 6 41.32 5.93 5.63
C ASP A 6 42.15 6.07 4.37
N VAL A 7 43.28 6.71 4.49
CA VAL A 7 44.20 6.98 3.39
C VAL A 7 45.47 6.20 3.59
N ASN A 8 45.72 5.20 2.75
CA ASN A 8 46.87 4.32 2.82
C ASN A 8 47.73 4.46 1.57
N LEU A 9 49.06 4.63 1.78
CA LEU A 9 50.03 4.53 0.70
C LEU A 9 50.46 3.07 0.57
N LEU A 10 50.25 2.46 -0.54
CA LEU A 10 50.56 1.05 -0.79
C LEU A 10 51.54 0.91 -1.96
N TYR A 11 52.30 -0.19 -1.97
CA TYR A 11 53.31 -0.49 -2.97
C TYR A 11 52.95 -1.82 -3.66
N LYS A 12 53.05 -1.85 -4.98
CA LYS A 12 52.94 -3.08 -5.80
C LYS A 12 54.14 -3.12 -6.73
N GLY A 13 55.20 -3.83 -6.35
CA GLY A 13 56.51 -3.77 -6.98
C GLY A 13 57.11 -2.38 -6.83
N GLU A 14 57.51 -1.72 -7.93
CA GLU A 14 58.02 -0.35 -7.93
C GLU A 14 56.95 0.75 -8.04
N LEU A 15 55.66 0.35 -8.14
CA LEU A 15 54.56 1.31 -8.28
C LEU A 15 53.99 1.67 -6.92
N GLU A 16 53.93 2.97 -6.63
CA GLU A 16 53.21 3.52 -5.49
C GLU A 16 51.77 3.83 -5.90
N TYR A 17 50.80 3.51 -5.04
CA TYR A 17 49.41 3.90 -5.20
C TYR A 17 48.77 4.29 -3.87
N LEU A 18 47.82 5.23 -3.97
CA LEU A 18 47.04 5.72 -2.85
C LEU A 18 45.71 4.96 -2.79
N GLN A 19 45.50 4.25 -1.68
CA GLN A 19 44.21 3.64 -1.38
C GLN A 19 43.41 4.55 -0.44
N ILE A 20 42.20 4.93 -0.86
CA ILE A 20 41.23 5.68 -0.05
C ILE A 20 40.05 4.78 0.23
N ILE A 21 39.86 4.45 1.51
CA ILE A 21 38.72 3.66 1.98
C ILE A 21 37.73 4.60 2.65
N VAL A 22 36.49 4.61 2.16
CA VAL A 22 35.38 5.40 2.72
C VAL A 22 34.27 4.43 3.07
N ASP A 23 33.96 4.33 4.36
CA ASP A 23 32.85 3.52 4.83
C ASP A 23 31.51 4.10 4.39
N LYS A 24 30.51 3.22 4.27
CA LYS A 24 29.15 3.63 3.97
C LYS A 24 28.59 4.47 5.13
N TYR A 25 28.34 5.73 4.85
CA TYR A 25 27.77 6.64 5.85
C TYR A 25 26.28 6.35 6.06
N PRO A 26 25.80 6.32 7.32
CA PRO A 26 24.39 6.01 7.62
C PRO A 26 23.41 7.11 7.21
N SER A 27 23.89 8.33 7.03
CA SER A 27 23.07 9.49 6.64
C SER A 27 23.49 10.07 5.29
N LEU A 28 22.56 10.76 4.65
CA LEU A 28 22.83 11.49 3.41
C LEU A 28 23.83 12.62 3.65
N ILE A 29 24.84 12.71 2.79
CA ILE A 29 25.85 13.75 2.84
C ILE A 29 25.61 14.70 1.69
N SER A 30 25.51 16.00 1.99
CA SER A 30 25.46 17.04 0.97
C SER A 30 26.88 17.48 0.57
N PHE A 31 27.07 17.63 -0.72
CA PHE A 31 28.26 18.26 -1.29
C PHE A 31 27.85 19.50 -2.07
N ARG A 32 28.32 20.67 -1.65
CA ARG A 32 27.94 21.97 -2.23
C ARG A 32 26.43 22.21 -2.32
N GLY A 33 25.69 21.78 -1.28
CA GLY A 33 24.24 21.91 -1.21
C GLY A 33 23.43 20.90 -2.02
N LYS A 34 24.10 19.93 -2.65
CA LYS A 34 23.47 18.87 -3.46
C LYS A 34 23.71 17.50 -2.84
N TYR A 35 22.81 16.56 -3.09
CA TYR A 35 22.91 15.18 -2.63
C TYR A 35 23.14 14.26 -3.81
N TYR A 36 24.00 13.26 -3.62
CA TYR A 36 24.39 12.35 -4.70
C TYR A 36 24.27 10.89 -4.26
N TYR A 37 23.88 10.06 -5.21
CA TYR A 37 23.92 8.61 -5.09
C TYR A 37 24.99 8.07 -6.04
N ARG A 38 25.79 7.12 -5.55
CA ARG A 38 26.82 6.45 -6.35
C ARG A 38 26.42 4.99 -6.56
N SER A 39 26.34 4.58 -7.83
CA SER A 39 26.16 3.19 -8.25
C SER A 39 27.33 2.79 -9.13
N GLY A 40 28.23 1.95 -8.62
CA GLY A 40 29.46 1.59 -9.31
C GLY A 40 30.36 2.81 -9.61
N SER A 41 30.65 3.04 -10.89
CA SER A 41 31.45 4.18 -11.37
C SER A 41 30.63 5.47 -11.61
N THR A 42 29.30 5.39 -11.57
CA THR A 42 28.42 6.52 -11.88
C THR A 42 27.94 7.24 -10.64
N MET A 43 27.98 8.57 -10.69
CA MET A 43 27.44 9.45 -9.67
C MET A 43 26.24 10.20 -10.23
N ARG A 44 25.08 10.12 -9.54
CA ARG A 44 23.84 10.79 -9.94
C ARG A 44 23.38 11.72 -8.80
N GLU A 45 22.94 12.93 -9.16
CA GLU A 45 22.29 13.84 -8.22
C GLU A 45 20.92 13.31 -7.82
N ILE A 46 20.63 13.29 -6.51
CA ILE A 46 19.33 12.91 -5.95
C ILE A 46 18.53 14.19 -5.81
N THR A 47 17.33 14.24 -6.41
CA THR A 47 16.45 15.43 -6.38
C THR A 47 14.99 15.01 -6.17
N GLY A 48 14.12 16.00 -5.88
CA GLY A 48 12.66 15.79 -5.81
C GLY A 48 12.25 14.72 -4.80
N LYS A 49 11.32 13.86 -5.18
CA LYS A 49 10.73 12.81 -4.33
C LYS A 49 11.77 11.81 -3.80
N GLU A 50 12.78 11.47 -4.61
CA GLU A 50 13.86 10.56 -4.21
C GLU A 50 14.67 11.15 -3.04
N LEU A 51 14.94 12.45 -3.08
CA LEU A 51 15.64 13.15 -2.00
C LEU A 51 14.77 13.22 -0.72
N GLU A 52 13.49 13.59 -0.85
CA GLU A 52 12.56 13.62 0.28
C GLU A 52 12.50 12.26 0.98
N ARG A 53 12.32 11.18 0.20
CA ARG A 53 12.28 9.80 0.71
C ARG A 53 13.57 9.40 1.41
N ALA A 54 14.71 9.77 0.84
CA ALA A 54 16.01 9.47 1.42
C ALA A 54 16.24 10.24 2.71
N LEU A 55 15.82 11.50 2.80
CA LEU A 55 15.87 12.32 4.02
C LEU A 55 14.97 11.75 5.13
N LEU A 56 13.73 11.39 4.83
CA LEU A 56 12.81 10.74 5.77
C LEU A 56 13.42 9.44 6.33
N LYS A 57 14.00 8.62 5.45
CA LYS A 57 14.66 7.38 5.86
C LYS A 57 15.84 7.62 6.82
N THR A 58 16.62 8.68 6.62
CA THR A 58 17.73 9.02 7.56
C THR A 58 17.24 9.46 8.93
N GLN A 59 16.00 9.97 9.00
CA GLN A 59 15.32 10.33 10.25
C GLN A 59 14.57 9.15 10.89
N GLY A 60 14.61 7.96 10.27
CA GLY A 60 13.82 6.80 10.70
C GLY A 60 12.31 6.97 10.48
N ARG A 61 11.91 7.93 9.66
CA ARG A 61 10.50 8.22 9.34
C ARG A 61 10.11 7.65 7.98
N THR A 62 8.81 7.40 7.83
CA THR A 62 8.17 7.04 6.55
C THR A 62 7.27 8.19 6.11
N TRP A 63 6.86 8.18 4.83
CA TRP A 63 6.01 9.24 4.29
C TRP A 63 4.70 9.40 5.07
N ASP A 64 4.06 8.30 5.44
CA ASP A 64 2.84 8.24 6.22
C ASP A 64 3.02 8.61 7.71
N GLY A 65 4.27 8.64 8.19
CA GLY A 65 4.67 9.06 9.53
C GLY A 65 5.00 10.56 9.67
N VAL A 66 4.83 11.36 8.61
CA VAL A 66 5.08 12.82 8.68
C VAL A 66 3.95 13.51 9.44
N PRO A 67 4.26 14.36 10.44
CA PRO A 67 3.25 15.07 11.23
C PRO A 67 2.53 16.17 10.45
N LEU A 68 1.29 16.46 10.86
CA LEU A 68 0.41 17.46 10.30
C LEU A 68 -0.03 18.47 11.40
N PRO A 69 0.74 19.55 11.66
CA PRO A 69 0.49 20.46 12.80
C PRO A 69 -0.86 21.17 12.77
N LYS A 70 -1.55 21.19 11.62
CA LYS A 70 -2.86 21.86 11.46
C LYS A 70 -4.04 20.90 11.62
N LEU A 71 -3.80 19.65 11.98
CA LEU A 71 -4.81 18.63 12.14
C LEU A 71 -4.87 18.19 13.61
N SER A 72 -6.05 18.18 14.19
CA SER A 72 -6.32 17.73 15.54
C SER A 72 -7.20 16.47 15.55
N VAL A 73 -7.25 15.76 16.68
CA VAL A 73 -8.09 14.57 16.84
C VAL A 73 -9.57 14.90 16.64
N SER A 74 -10.02 16.10 17.04
CA SER A 74 -11.42 16.56 16.86
C SER A 74 -11.81 16.77 15.39
N ASP A 75 -10.84 16.87 14.48
CA ASP A 75 -11.10 17.00 13.04
C ASP A 75 -11.33 15.64 12.36
N LEU A 76 -11.00 14.55 13.05
CA LEU A 76 -11.19 13.20 12.54
C LEU A 76 -12.68 12.82 12.55
N LYS A 77 -13.09 11.99 11.58
CA LYS A 77 -14.47 11.53 11.45
C LYS A 77 -14.77 10.45 12.49
N GLN A 78 -15.71 10.75 13.40
CA GLN A 78 -16.08 9.88 14.50
C GLN A 78 -16.58 8.50 14.02
N ASP A 79 -17.38 8.46 12.95
CA ASP A 79 -17.86 7.20 12.38
C ASP A 79 -16.71 6.32 11.89
N ALA A 80 -15.63 6.91 11.36
CA ALA A 80 -14.45 6.16 10.90
C ALA A 80 -13.65 5.59 12.08
N ILE A 81 -13.53 6.35 13.17
CA ILE A 81 -12.90 5.88 14.42
C ILE A 81 -13.74 4.76 15.03
N GLN A 82 -15.07 4.93 15.08
CA GLN A 82 -15.97 3.91 15.60
C GLN A 82 -15.92 2.63 14.75
N LEU A 83 -15.90 2.75 13.43
CA LEU A 83 -15.74 1.60 12.52
C LEU A 83 -14.43 0.84 12.81
N PHE A 84 -13.33 1.57 13.06
CA PHE A 84 -12.05 0.96 13.46
C PHE A 84 -12.21 0.18 14.78
N LYS A 85 -12.77 0.82 15.82
CA LYS A 85 -12.98 0.22 17.15
C LYS A 85 -13.82 -1.06 17.05
N ASP A 86 -14.96 -1.02 16.35
CA ASP A 86 -15.87 -2.15 16.17
C ASP A 86 -15.20 -3.34 15.47
N LYS A 87 -14.46 -3.06 14.39
CA LYS A 87 -13.71 -4.09 13.66
C LYS A 87 -12.61 -4.69 14.52
N ALA A 88 -11.83 -3.86 15.23
CA ALA A 88 -10.73 -4.29 16.07
C ALA A 88 -11.21 -5.20 17.22
N VAL A 89 -12.30 -4.84 17.89
CA VAL A 89 -12.91 -5.66 18.94
C VAL A 89 -13.48 -6.96 18.38
N LYS A 90 -14.21 -6.89 17.25
CA LYS A 90 -14.77 -8.09 16.58
C LYS A 90 -13.70 -9.10 16.19
N ARG A 91 -12.50 -8.64 15.83
CA ARG A 91 -11.36 -9.47 15.43
C ARG A 91 -10.42 -9.82 16.59
N GLY A 92 -10.75 -9.41 17.84
CA GLY A 92 -9.93 -9.66 19.03
C GLY A 92 -8.56 -8.96 18.98
N ARG A 93 -8.45 -7.84 18.23
CA ARG A 93 -7.22 -7.04 18.17
C ARG A 93 -7.16 -5.97 19.25
N LEU A 94 -8.31 -5.56 19.74
CA LEU A 94 -8.49 -4.72 20.93
C LEU A 94 -9.54 -5.35 21.84
N THR A 95 -9.38 -5.17 23.14
CA THR A 95 -10.45 -5.45 24.12
C THR A 95 -11.50 -4.34 24.06
N LYS A 96 -12.65 -4.56 24.69
CA LYS A 96 -13.69 -3.52 24.78
C LYS A 96 -13.21 -2.32 25.59
N GLU A 97 -12.41 -2.56 26.63
CA GLU A 97 -11.81 -1.54 27.47
C GLU A 97 -10.82 -0.68 26.68
N GLU A 98 -9.93 -1.29 25.91
CA GLU A 98 -8.98 -0.57 25.02
C GLU A 98 -9.71 0.22 23.93
N ALA A 99 -10.84 -0.26 23.42
CA ALA A 99 -11.65 0.46 22.44
C ALA A 99 -12.49 1.60 23.07
N SER A 100 -12.75 1.57 24.38
CA SER A 100 -13.57 2.58 25.07
C SER A 100 -12.80 3.83 25.51
N VAL A 101 -11.47 3.85 25.34
CA VAL A 101 -10.66 5.03 25.69
C VAL A 101 -11.01 6.22 24.80
N GLU A 102 -10.68 7.43 25.27
CA GLU A 102 -10.79 8.66 24.48
C GLU A 102 -10.01 8.54 23.17
N ASP A 103 -10.52 9.17 22.13
CA ASP A 103 -9.93 9.06 20.79
C ASP A 103 -8.49 9.57 20.74
N ALA A 104 -8.13 10.59 21.53
CA ALA A 104 -6.75 11.07 21.64
C ALA A 104 -5.81 9.99 22.20
N ILE A 105 -6.25 9.28 23.25
CA ILE A 105 -5.49 8.17 23.83
C ILE A 105 -5.39 7.00 22.83
N LEU A 106 -6.47 6.72 22.11
CA LEU A 106 -6.44 5.70 21.06
C LEU A 106 -5.42 6.04 19.95
N MET A 107 -5.41 7.29 19.48
CA MET A 107 -4.45 7.74 18.45
C MET A 107 -3.00 7.63 18.94
N ASP A 108 -2.73 7.97 20.20
CA ASP A 108 -1.41 7.81 20.81
C ASP A 108 -1.00 6.34 20.93
N ASN A 109 -1.89 5.47 21.43
CA ASN A 109 -1.66 4.03 21.54
C ASN A 109 -1.41 3.36 20.17
N LEU A 110 -1.95 3.91 19.09
CA LEU A 110 -1.72 3.47 17.73
C LEU A 110 -0.44 4.08 17.12
N HIS A 111 0.29 4.92 17.86
CA HIS A 111 1.46 5.69 17.39
C HIS A 111 1.15 6.57 16.19
N LEU A 112 -0.02 7.23 16.22
CA LEU A 112 -0.50 8.14 15.19
C LEU A 112 -0.35 9.61 15.58
N ILE A 113 0.23 9.88 16.77
CA ILE A 113 0.62 11.18 17.27
C ILE A 113 2.14 11.18 17.43
N ASP A 114 2.79 12.26 17.05
CA ASP A 114 4.24 12.41 17.22
C ASP A 114 4.62 12.96 18.61
N GLU A 115 5.92 13.15 18.84
CA GLU A 115 6.47 13.62 20.14
C GLU A 115 5.99 15.02 20.51
N ASP A 116 5.62 15.85 19.52
CA ASP A 116 5.11 17.20 19.71
C ASP A 116 3.56 17.25 19.83
N GLY A 117 2.88 16.10 19.79
CA GLY A 117 1.44 15.98 19.91
C GLY A 117 0.66 16.15 18.59
N TYR A 118 1.32 16.13 17.44
CA TYR A 118 0.68 16.27 16.14
C TYR A 118 0.29 14.92 15.54
N LEU A 119 -0.92 14.88 14.96
CA LEU A 119 -1.34 13.73 14.15
C LEU A 119 -0.46 13.58 12.91
N ILE A 120 -0.17 12.33 12.54
CA ILE A 120 0.61 12.00 11.35
C ILE A 120 -0.28 11.75 10.13
N ARG A 121 0.31 11.73 8.92
CA ARG A 121 -0.40 11.50 7.65
C ARG A 121 -1.23 10.21 7.64
N ALA A 122 -0.77 9.13 8.28
CA ALA A 122 -1.53 7.88 8.38
C ALA A 122 -2.87 8.07 9.10
N ALA A 123 -2.91 8.84 10.19
CA ALA A 123 -4.16 9.15 10.91
C ALA A 123 -5.14 9.94 10.02
N MET A 124 -4.62 10.94 9.32
CA MET A 124 -5.39 11.74 8.38
C MET A 124 -5.98 10.89 7.26
N LEU A 125 -5.17 10.05 6.60
CA LEU A 125 -5.64 9.18 5.53
C LEU A 125 -6.71 8.20 6.01
N ALA A 126 -6.51 7.59 7.19
CA ALA A 126 -7.41 6.57 7.71
C ALA A 126 -8.73 7.12 8.22
N PHE A 127 -8.73 8.32 8.87
CA PHE A 127 -9.85 8.78 9.68
C PHE A 127 -10.39 10.19 9.34
N TYR A 128 -9.67 11.00 8.55
CA TYR A 128 -10.18 12.33 8.19
C TYR A 128 -11.30 12.23 7.15
N LYS A 129 -12.32 13.06 7.29
CA LYS A 129 -13.53 13.01 6.44
C LYS A 129 -13.27 13.21 4.95
N ASP A 130 -12.25 13.99 4.60
CA ASP A 130 -11.88 14.37 3.23
C ASP A 130 -10.35 14.38 3.08
N PRO A 131 -9.71 13.19 3.02
CA PRO A 131 -8.25 13.10 2.93
C PRO A 131 -7.69 13.74 1.65
N GLU A 132 -8.48 13.89 0.60
CA GLU A 132 -8.06 14.51 -0.66
C GLU A 132 -7.73 16.00 -0.51
N LYS A 133 -8.29 16.66 0.49
CA LYS A 133 -7.91 18.03 0.87
C LYS A 133 -6.41 18.14 1.22
N TRP A 134 -5.81 17.07 1.71
CA TRP A 134 -4.41 16.99 2.11
C TRP A 134 -3.54 16.26 1.10
N VAL A 135 -4.10 15.21 0.50
CA VAL A 135 -3.39 14.29 -0.39
C VAL A 135 -4.29 13.99 -1.59
N THR A 136 -4.07 14.70 -2.68
CA THR A 136 -4.76 14.45 -3.95
C THR A 136 -4.59 12.97 -4.35
N GLY A 137 -5.66 12.35 -4.86
CA GLY A 137 -5.65 10.95 -5.25
C GLY A 137 -5.72 9.95 -4.09
N SER A 138 -6.14 10.38 -2.87
CA SER A 138 -6.42 9.48 -1.75
C SER A 138 -7.85 8.92 -1.81
N TYR A 139 -8.31 8.55 -3.00
CA TYR A 139 -9.59 7.92 -3.28
C TYR A 139 -9.41 6.73 -4.23
N ILE A 140 -10.49 5.99 -4.49
CA ILE A 140 -10.48 4.83 -5.39
C ILE A 140 -11.42 5.13 -6.54
N LYS A 141 -10.93 4.97 -7.78
CA LYS A 141 -11.70 5.11 -9.01
C LYS A 141 -12.02 3.73 -9.58
N ILE A 142 -13.28 3.51 -9.93
CA ILE A 142 -13.76 2.24 -10.50
C ILE A 142 -14.41 2.54 -11.84
N GLY A 143 -13.99 1.85 -12.90
CA GLY A 143 -14.58 1.93 -14.23
C GLY A 143 -15.05 0.57 -14.72
N TYR A 144 -16.21 0.53 -15.37
CA TYR A 144 -16.64 -0.62 -16.17
C TYR A 144 -16.37 -0.35 -17.63
N PHE A 145 -15.65 -1.25 -18.26
CA PHE A 145 -15.25 -1.15 -19.65
C PHE A 145 -15.94 -2.22 -20.49
N GLY A 146 -16.28 -1.86 -21.73
CA GLY A 146 -16.83 -2.78 -22.70
C GLY A 146 -15.74 -3.63 -23.37
N LYS A 147 -15.66 -3.55 -24.70
CA LYS A 147 -14.76 -4.41 -25.48
C LYS A 147 -13.30 -3.93 -25.52
N SER A 148 -13.01 -2.71 -25.14
CA SER A 148 -11.67 -2.13 -25.16
C SER A 148 -11.46 -1.15 -24.02
N ASP A 149 -10.19 -0.81 -23.73
CA ASP A 149 -9.80 0.14 -22.70
C ASP A 149 -10.31 1.57 -22.95
N SER A 150 -10.70 1.89 -24.18
CA SER A 150 -11.32 3.16 -24.56
C SER A 150 -12.84 3.18 -24.43
N ASP A 151 -13.48 2.02 -24.18
CA ASP A 151 -14.93 1.86 -24.11
C ASP A 151 -15.41 1.91 -22.66
N LEU A 152 -15.25 3.06 -22.00
CA LEU A 152 -15.73 3.30 -20.64
C LEU A 152 -17.25 3.45 -20.66
N VAL A 153 -17.97 2.48 -20.09
CA VAL A 153 -19.43 2.45 -20.04
C VAL A 153 -19.98 3.27 -18.88
N TYR A 154 -19.43 3.08 -17.68
CA TYR A 154 -19.75 3.85 -16.47
C TYR A 154 -18.59 3.80 -15.47
N GLN A 155 -18.60 4.75 -14.55
CA GLN A 155 -17.57 4.85 -13.50
C GLN A 155 -18.17 5.37 -12.21
N ASP A 156 -17.47 5.09 -11.10
CA ASP A 156 -17.71 5.63 -9.77
C ASP A 156 -16.39 6.01 -9.10
N GLU A 157 -16.48 6.87 -8.10
CA GLU A 157 -15.36 7.23 -7.23
C GLU A 157 -15.76 7.00 -5.78
N VAL A 158 -14.86 6.40 -4.99
CA VAL A 158 -15.08 6.10 -3.58
C VAL A 158 -14.19 7.01 -2.75
N HIS A 159 -14.81 8.00 -2.12
CA HIS A 159 -14.19 9.05 -1.34
C HIS A 159 -14.33 8.83 0.17
N GLY A 160 -13.60 9.64 0.96
CA GLY A 160 -13.65 9.67 2.42
C GLY A 160 -12.48 8.95 3.08
N PRO A 161 -12.57 8.65 4.40
CA PRO A 161 -11.52 7.96 5.13
C PRO A 161 -11.17 6.61 4.51
N LEU A 162 -9.88 6.28 4.38
CA LEU A 162 -9.47 5.02 3.75
C LEU A 162 -10.04 3.78 4.44
N ILE A 163 -10.28 3.82 5.74
CA ILE A 163 -10.87 2.68 6.46
C ILE A 163 -12.31 2.39 6.01
N GLU A 164 -13.05 3.41 5.58
CA GLU A 164 -14.39 3.26 5.02
C GLU A 164 -14.33 2.89 3.53
N GLN A 165 -13.34 3.42 2.79
CA GLN A 165 -13.21 3.18 1.35
C GLN A 165 -13.09 1.69 1.03
N VAL A 166 -12.40 0.90 1.88
CA VAL A 166 -12.23 -0.55 1.66
C VAL A 166 -13.58 -1.25 1.56
N ASP A 167 -14.43 -1.11 2.58
CA ASP A 167 -15.73 -1.80 2.59
C ASP A 167 -16.65 -1.26 1.49
N LYS A 168 -16.71 0.06 1.31
CA LYS A 168 -17.50 0.70 0.24
C LYS A 168 -17.09 0.22 -1.15
N THR A 169 -15.79 0.11 -1.41
CA THR A 169 -15.27 -0.37 -2.69
C THR A 169 -15.64 -1.84 -2.92
N VAL A 170 -15.42 -2.69 -1.91
CA VAL A 170 -15.78 -4.11 -2.01
C VAL A 170 -17.28 -4.27 -2.27
N ASP A 171 -18.12 -3.57 -1.51
CA ASP A 171 -19.58 -3.68 -1.69
C ASP A 171 -20.02 -3.14 -3.05
N LEU A 172 -19.48 -2.00 -3.51
CA LEU A 172 -19.80 -1.41 -4.79
C LEU A 172 -19.40 -2.33 -5.97
N VAL A 173 -18.20 -2.91 -5.92
CA VAL A 173 -17.72 -3.82 -6.97
C VAL A 173 -18.62 -5.06 -7.07
N TYR A 174 -18.99 -5.66 -5.95
CA TYR A 174 -19.79 -6.89 -5.94
C TYR A 174 -21.30 -6.67 -6.16
N THR A 175 -21.80 -5.45 -5.96
CA THR A 175 -23.23 -5.15 -6.19
C THR A 175 -23.52 -4.53 -7.55
N LYS A 176 -22.56 -3.79 -8.13
CA LYS A 176 -22.79 -3.04 -9.37
C LYS A 176 -21.92 -3.49 -10.54
N TYR A 177 -20.66 -3.85 -10.29
CA TYR A 177 -19.66 -4.07 -11.34
C TYR A 177 -19.50 -5.53 -11.72
N MET A 178 -19.53 -6.45 -10.76
CA MET A 178 -19.43 -7.87 -11.02
C MET A 178 -20.79 -8.51 -11.18
N LYS A 179 -20.98 -9.24 -12.28
CA LYS A 179 -22.16 -10.11 -12.46
C LYS A 179 -21.94 -11.42 -11.72
N ALA A 180 -22.89 -11.82 -10.89
CA ALA A 180 -22.90 -13.16 -10.32
C ALA A 180 -23.28 -14.18 -11.41
N LEU A 181 -22.47 -15.22 -11.57
CA LEU A 181 -22.88 -16.41 -12.28
C LEU A 181 -23.81 -17.19 -11.34
N ILE A 182 -25.01 -17.50 -11.82
CA ILE A 182 -26.00 -18.24 -11.04
C ILE A 182 -25.86 -19.71 -11.44
N ASP A 183 -25.49 -20.54 -10.47
CA ASP A 183 -25.45 -21.99 -10.60
C ASP A 183 -26.42 -22.62 -9.60
N TYR A 184 -26.77 -23.90 -9.80
CA TYR A 184 -27.68 -24.64 -8.94
C TYR A 184 -27.05 -25.96 -8.49
N GLU A 185 -26.87 -26.12 -7.19
CA GLU A 185 -26.50 -27.41 -6.59
C GLU A 185 -27.78 -28.03 -6.00
N GLY A 186 -28.40 -28.92 -6.78
CA GLY A 186 -29.73 -29.44 -6.46
C GLY A 186 -30.80 -28.34 -6.49
N VAL A 187 -31.43 -28.04 -5.33
CA VAL A 187 -32.44 -26.96 -5.17
C VAL A 187 -31.85 -25.66 -4.66
N GLN A 188 -30.55 -25.64 -4.36
CA GLN A 188 -29.87 -24.51 -3.76
C GLN A 188 -29.25 -23.65 -4.87
N ARG A 189 -29.65 -22.37 -4.93
CA ARG A 189 -29.06 -21.37 -5.82
C ARG A 189 -27.70 -20.97 -5.25
N ILE A 190 -26.65 -21.12 -6.05
CA ILE A 190 -25.30 -20.67 -5.75
C ILE A 190 -25.00 -19.45 -6.62
N GLU A 191 -24.59 -18.36 -6.00
CA GLU A 191 -24.06 -17.18 -6.69
C GLU A 191 -22.54 -17.23 -6.66
N GLN A 192 -21.94 -17.43 -7.82
CA GLN A 192 -20.50 -17.44 -7.96
C GLN A 192 -20.05 -16.18 -8.70
N PHE A 193 -19.20 -15.38 -8.06
CA PHE A 193 -18.60 -14.23 -8.71
C PHE A 193 -17.33 -14.64 -9.45
N MET A 194 -16.99 -13.90 -10.49
CA MET A 194 -15.74 -14.08 -11.24
C MET A 194 -14.51 -14.10 -10.34
N PHE A 195 -14.53 -13.31 -9.27
CA PHE A 195 -13.43 -13.17 -8.34
C PHE A 195 -13.91 -13.28 -6.89
N HIS A 196 -13.17 -14.03 -6.05
CA HIS A 196 -13.53 -14.25 -4.65
C HIS A 196 -13.43 -12.96 -3.83
N LYS A 197 -14.47 -12.65 -3.05
CA LYS A 197 -14.59 -11.40 -2.28
C LYS A 197 -13.43 -11.16 -1.31
N ASP A 198 -12.94 -12.21 -0.64
CA ASP A 198 -11.84 -12.08 0.31
C ASP A 198 -10.50 -11.87 -0.39
N ALA A 199 -10.29 -12.50 -1.56
CA ALA A 199 -9.10 -12.27 -2.37
C ALA A 199 -9.09 -10.84 -2.90
N PHE A 200 -10.20 -10.34 -3.41
CA PHE A 200 -10.34 -8.95 -3.86
C PHE A 200 -10.04 -7.96 -2.73
N ARG A 201 -10.60 -8.19 -1.54
CA ARG A 201 -10.36 -7.36 -0.35
C ARG A 201 -8.87 -7.33 0.01
N GLU A 202 -8.19 -8.46 0.01
CA GLU A 202 -6.77 -8.56 0.33
C GLU A 202 -5.92 -7.78 -0.70
N ILE A 203 -6.25 -7.91 -1.99
CA ILE A 203 -5.58 -7.18 -3.06
C ILE A 203 -5.78 -5.67 -2.92
N LEU A 204 -7.01 -5.24 -2.64
CA LEU A 204 -7.33 -3.83 -2.43
C LEU A 204 -6.56 -3.24 -1.24
N LEU A 205 -6.48 -3.98 -0.13
CA LEU A 205 -5.71 -3.58 1.04
C LEU A 205 -4.22 -3.46 0.71
N ASN A 206 -3.67 -4.41 -0.05
CA ASN A 206 -2.29 -4.33 -0.52
C ASN A 206 -2.08 -3.09 -1.41
N ALA A 207 -2.99 -2.80 -2.33
CA ALA A 207 -2.92 -1.59 -3.15
C ALA A 207 -2.90 -0.32 -2.28
N ILE A 208 -3.74 -0.25 -1.23
CA ILE A 208 -3.81 0.89 -0.31
C ILE A 208 -2.51 1.07 0.49
N VAL A 209 -1.96 0.01 1.08
CA VAL A 209 -0.78 0.12 1.96
C VAL A 209 0.53 0.24 1.19
N HIS A 210 0.56 -0.17 -0.07
CA HIS A 210 1.74 -0.08 -0.95
C HIS A 210 1.72 1.11 -1.91
N LYS A 211 0.60 1.86 -1.98
CA LYS A 211 0.49 3.05 -2.83
C LYS A 211 1.49 4.14 -2.44
N ASP A 212 2.11 4.77 -3.44
CA ASP A 212 2.80 6.05 -3.27
C ASP A 212 1.79 7.21 -3.28
N TYR A 213 1.39 7.67 -2.09
CA TYR A 213 0.46 8.79 -1.95
C TYR A 213 1.05 10.14 -2.37
N SER A 214 2.35 10.23 -2.59
CA SER A 214 2.99 11.44 -3.13
C SER A 214 2.82 11.61 -4.63
N SER A 215 2.33 10.57 -5.34
CA SER A 215 2.11 10.59 -6.81
C SER A 215 0.86 11.37 -7.23
N CYS A 216 -0.07 11.59 -6.31
CA CYS A 216 -1.35 12.25 -6.55
C CYS A 216 -2.34 11.48 -7.47
N ASN A 217 -2.04 10.27 -7.89
CA ASN A 217 -2.96 9.43 -8.67
C ASN A 217 -3.83 8.57 -7.75
N PRO A 218 -5.12 8.34 -8.05
CA PRO A 218 -5.95 7.41 -7.28
C PRO A 218 -5.59 5.95 -7.56
N ILE A 219 -6.04 5.04 -6.69
CA ILE A 219 -6.10 3.62 -7.03
C ILE A 219 -7.16 3.47 -8.10
N GLN A 220 -6.86 2.71 -9.17
CA GLN A 220 -7.77 2.50 -10.29
C GLN A 220 -8.17 1.03 -10.38
N ILE A 221 -9.46 0.79 -10.48
CA ILE A 221 -10.04 -0.54 -10.67
C ILE A 221 -10.79 -0.52 -12.00
N SER A 222 -10.29 -1.29 -12.96
CA SER A 222 -10.92 -1.45 -14.27
C SER A 222 -11.57 -2.81 -14.35
N VAL A 223 -12.90 -2.85 -14.49
CA VAL A 223 -13.71 -4.07 -14.56
C VAL A 223 -14.17 -4.29 -15.99
N TYR A 224 -13.96 -5.48 -16.49
CA TYR A 224 -14.43 -5.96 -17.78
C TYR A 224 -15.37 -7.16 -17.58
N GLU A 225 -15.91 -7.70 -18.64
CA GLU A 225 -16.80 -8.87 -18.56
C GLU A 225 -16.06 -10.13 -18.05
N ASP A 226 -14.79 -10.28 -18.42
CA ASP A 226 -13.97 -11.47 -18.20
C ASP A 226 -12.72 -11.23 -17.32
N LYS A 227 -12.46 -9.98 -16.91
CA LYS A 227 -11.24 -9.63 -16.18
C LYS A 227 -11.39 -8.38 -15.31
N ILE A 228 -10.51 -8.23 -14.35
CA ILE A 228 -10.39 -7.05 -13.50
C ILE A 228 -8.93 -6.67 -13.34
N TYR A 229 -8.65 -5.36 -13.48
CA TYR A 229 -7.35 -4.77 -13.19
C TYR A 229 -7.45 -3.91 -11.94
N ILE A 230 -6.46 -4.00 -11.06
CA ILE A 230 -6.28 -3.10 -9.93
C ILE A 230 -4.90 -2.49 -10.04
N TRP A 231 -4.84 -1.20 -10.22
CA TRP A 231 -3.60 -0.45 -10.40
C TRP A 231 -3.41 0.59 -9.30
N ASN A 232 -2.18 0.74 -8.83
CA ASN A 232 -1.75 1.82 -7.96
C ASN A 232 -0.32 2.25 -8.30
N ASP A 233 -0.05 3.55 -8.17
CA ASP A 233 1.33 4.03 -8.09
C ASP A 233 2.03 3.40 -6.90
N GLY A 234 3.23 2.89 -7.14
CA GLY A 234 4.05 2.26 -6.11
C GLY A 234 5.26 1.60 -6.71
N GLU A 235 6.20 1.29 -5.86
CA GLU A 235 7.41 0.55 -6.21
C GLU A 235 7.46 -0.75 -5.42
N MET A 236 7.94 -1.80 -6.06
CA MET A 236 8.22 -3.04 -5.34
C MET A 236 9.35 -2.84 -4.33
N PRO A 237 9.27 -3.49 -3.16
CA PRO A 237 10.42 -3.56 -2.27
C PRO A 237 11.66 -4.11 -3.00
N PRO A 238 12.86 -3.54 -2.79
CA PRO A 238 14.07 -3.92 -3.54
C PRO A 238 14.48 -5.41 -3.42
N ASN A 239 13.93 -6.12 -2.45
CA ASN A 239 14.15 -7.56 -2.26
C ASN A 239 13.19 -8.45 -3.04
N LEU A 240 12.19 -7.86 -3.69
CA LEU A 240 11.21 -8.54 -4.55
C LEU A 240 11.46 -8.09 -5.99
N ASP A 241 12.50 -8.66 -6.62
CA ASP A 241 12.95 -8.32 -7.96
C ASP A 241 12.21 -9.10 -9.08
N SER A 242 11.29 -9.99 -8.70
CA SER A 242 10.44 -10.73 -9.64
C SER A 242 9.07 -11.03 -9.02
N THR A 243 8.07 -11.17 -9.89
CA THR A 243 6.69 -11.51 -9.51
C THR A 243 6.59 -12.87 -8.82
N ASP A 244 7.44 -13.83 -9.19
CA ASP A 244 7.47 -15.17 -8.57
C ASP A 244 7.80 -15.10 -7.06
N LYS A 245 8.64 -14.13 -6.66
CA LYS A 245 8.99 -13.93 -5.25
C LYS A 245 7.84 -13.41 -4.40
N LEU A 246 6.81 -12.82 -5.01
CA LEU A 246 5.60 -12.38 -4.28
C LEU A 246 4.85 -13.56 -3.67
N PHE A 247 4.85 -14.71 -4.37
CA PHE A 247 4.19 -15.94 -3.91
C PHE A 247 5.05 -16.80 -2.98
N MET A 248 6.30 -16.41 -2.74
CA MET A 248 7.18 -17.08 -1.77
C MET A 248 7.04 -16.39 -0.39
N LYS A 249 7.39 -17.12 0.66
CA LYS A 249 7.42 -16.54 2.02
C LYS A 249 8.42 -15.39 2.08
N HIS A 250 7.94 -14.18 2.29
CA HIS A 250 8.76 -12.97 2.43
C HIS A 250 8.27 -12.11 3.59
N SER A 251 9.15 -11.25 4.09
CA SER A 251 8.75 -10.24 5.07
C SER A 251 7.96 -9.14 4.38
N SER A 252 6.75 -8.89 4.83
CA SER A 252 5.97 -7.73 4.38
C SER A 252 6.69 -6.43 4.79
N LYS A 253 6.95 -5.59 3.81
CA LYS A 253 7.53 -4.24 4.00
C LYS A 253 6.62 -3.23 3.29
N PRO A 254 5.49 -2.87 3.91
CA PRO A 254 4.57 -1.93 3.30
C PRO A 254 5.23 -0.57 3.08
N TYR A 255 4.85 0.09 2.00
CA TYR A 255 5.33 1.45 1.70
C TYR A 255 4.84 2.46 2.75
N ASN A 256 3.61 2.23 3.28
CA ASN A 256 2.99 3.03 4.32
C ASN A 256 2.80 2.18 5.61
N PRO A 257 3.86 1.96 6.41
CA PRO A 257 3.81 1.03 7.54
C PRO A 257 2.91 1.49 8.69
N LYS A 258 2.72 2.80 8.88
CA LYS A 258 1.80 3.33 9.89
C LYS A 258 0.35 3.08 9.48
N LEU A 259 0.01 3.29 8.21
CA LEU A 259 -1.29 2.97 7.65
C LEU A 259 -1.56 1.46 7.69
N ALA A 260 -0.57 0.64 7.32
CA ALA A 260 -0.66 -0.82 7.43
C ALA A 260 -0.93 -1.29 8.87
N ASN A 261 -0.32 -0.64 9.89
CA ASN A 261 -0.59 -0.93 11.29
C ASN A 261 -2.04 -0.63 11.69
N ILE A 262 -2.64 0.45 11.18
CA ILE A 262 -4.06 0.75 11.40
C ILE A 262 -4.93 -0.39 10.87
N PHE A 263 -4.72 -0.82 9.63
CA PHE A 263 -5.47 -1.92 9.02
C PHE A 263 -5.21 -3.27 9.72
N PHE A 264 -4.00 -3.51 10.21
CA PHE A 264 -3.69 -4.69 11.03
C PHE A 264 -4.43 -4.65 12.37
N LYS A 265 -4.40 -3.52 13.08
CA LYS A 265 -5.09 -3.35 14.36
C LYS A 265 -6.61 -3.39 14.22
N SER A 266 -7.17 -2.95 13.08
CA SER A 266 -8.59 -3.14 12.77
C SER A 266 -8.94 -4.60 12.41
N GLY A 267 -7.95 -5.48 12.25
CA GLY A 267 -8.16 -6.87 11.82
C GLY A 267 -8.53 -7.01 10.34
N MET A 268 -8.31 -5.98 9.52
CA MET A 268 -8.52 -6.03 8.08
C MET A 268 -7.35 -6.66 7.34
N ILE A 269 -6.12 -6.50 7.85
CA ILE A 269 -4.89 -7.14 7.37
C ILE A 269 -4.40 -8.12 8.43
N GLU A 270 -3.84 -9.24 7.99
CA GLU A 270 -3.14 -10.17 8.88
C GLU A 270 -1.64 -9.89 8.95
N ALA A 271 -1.04 -10.27 10.07
CA ALA A 271 0.41 -10.23 10.23
C ALA A 271 1.09 -11.32 9.38
N TRP A 272 2.39 -11.18 9.16
CA TRP A 272 3.30 -12.20 8.62
C TRP A 272 3.32 -12.36 7.09
N GLY A 273 2.83 -11.40 6.31
CA GLY A 273 2.94 -11.45 4.85
C GLY A 273 2.15 -12.59 4.20
N ARG A 274 1.06 -13.05 4.85
CA ARG A 274 0.22 -14.16 4.37
C ARG A 274 -0.83 -13.75 3.34
N GLY A 275 -0.84 -12.46 2.93
CA GLY A 275 -1.83 -11.93 1.99
C GLY A 275 -1.85 -12.70 0.67
N PHE A 276 -0.68 -12.99 0.12
CA PHE A 276 -0.57 -13.77 -1.13
C PHE A 276 -0.99 -15.25 -0.98
N GLU A 277 -0.71 -15.87 0.19
CA GLU A 277 -1.24 -17.22 0.47
C GLU A 277 -2.76 -17.23 0.48
N LYS A 278 -3.39 -16.24 1.12
CA LYS A 278 -4.86 -16.12 1.14
C LYS A 278 -5.46 -15.91 -0.24
N ILE A 279 -4.84 -15.05 -1.06
CA ILE A 279 -5.27 -14.86 -2.44
C ILE A 279 -5.23 -16.18 -3.19
N ARG A 280 -4.12 -16.93 -3.05
CA ARG A 280 -3.95 -18.24 -3.68
C ARG A 280 -4.97 -19.26 -3.16
N GLU A 281 -5.14 -19.37 -1.85
CA GLU A 281 -6.11 -20.29 -1.23
C GLU A 281 -7.54 -19.98 -1.71
N ALA A 282 -7.91 -18.70 -1.78
CA ALA A 282 -9.20 -18.28 -2.28
C ALA A 282 -9.38 -18.60 -3.77
N CYS A 283 -8.36 -18.40 -4.61
CA CYS A 283 -8.41 -18.76 -6.03
C CYS A 283 -8.55 -20.28 -6.22
N VAL A 284 -7.76 -21.08 -5.47
CA VAL A 284 -7.82 -22.56 -5.54
C VAL A 284 -9.17 -23.08 -5.06
N LEU A 285 -9.74 -22.51 -3.99
CA LEU A 285 -11.03 -22.92 -3.46
C LEU A 285 -12.18 -22.76 -4.48
N TYR A 286 -12.06 -21.76 -5.37
CA TYR A 286 -13.04 -21.45 -6.39
C TYR A 286 -12.67 -21.92 -7.80
N ASP A 287 -11.65 -22.82 -7.91
CA ASP A 287 -11.13 -23.35 -9.18
C ASP A 287 -10.79 -22.23 -10.19
N GLY A 288 -10.37 -21.07 -9.67
CA GLY A 288 -10.02 -19.88 -10.44
C GLY A 288 -8.52 -19.75 -10.69
N PRO A 289 -8.10 -19.04 -11.75
CA PRO A 289 -6.69 -18.75 -12.00
C PRO A 289 -6.09 -17.88 -10.90
N LEU A 290 -4.76 -17.94 -10.76
CA LEU A 290 -4.04 -16.99 -9.91
C LEU A 290 -3.97 -15.63 -10.59
N PRO A 291 -4.01 -14.53 -9.83
CA PRO A 291 -3.82 -13.21 -10.40
C PRO A 291 -2.40 -13.04 -10.91
N GLU A 292 -2.27 -12.32 -12.01
CA GLU A 292 -1.00 -11.91 -12.60
C GLU A 292 -0.61 -10.52 -12.10
N TYR A 293 0.68 -10.32 -11.84
CA TYR A 293 1.21 -9.03 -11.42
C TYR A 293 2.11 -8.46 -12.52
N GLU A 294 1.80 -7.27 -12.97
CA GLU A 294 2.66 -6.45 -13.80
C GLU A 294 3.25 -5.31 -12.98
N ILE A 295 4.57 -5.19 -13.02
CA ILE A 295 5.30 -4.18 -12.28
C ILE A 295 6.19 -3.46 -13.28
N ASN A 296 5.96 -2.16 -13.42
CA ASN A 296 6.71 -1.32 -14.34
C ASN A 296 6.91 0.07 -13.73
N GLU A 297 7.54 0.98 -14.47
CA GLU A 297 7.78 2.36 -14.02
C GLU A 297 6.48 3.14 -13.77
N ALA A 298 5.35 2.71 -14.31
CA ALA A 298 4.05 3.34 -14.11
C ALA A 298 3.33 2.88 -12.83
N GLY A 299 3.84 1.84 -12.15
CA GLY A 299 3.24 1.36 -10.91
C GLY A 299 3.11 -0.17 -10.84
N ILE A 300 2.24 -0.62 -9.93
CA ILE A 300 1.91 -2.02 -9.71
C ILE A 300 0.51 -2.25 -10.23
N CYS A 301 0.38 -3.18 -11.17
CA CYS A 301 -0.89 -3.64 -11.70
C CYS A 301 -1.11 -5.10 -11.34
N LEU A 302 -2.31 -5.42 -10.89
CA LEU A 302 -2.77 -6.78 -10.71
C LEU A 302 -3.89 -7.04 -11.70
N LEU A 303 -3.72 -8.10 -12.48
CA LEU A 303 -4.71 -8.62 -13.43
C LEU A 303 -5.28 -9.93 -12.90
N TYR A 304 -6.60 -10.04 -12.86
CA TYR A 304 -7.29 -11.30 -12.67
C TYR A 304 -8.24 -11.54 -13.86
N THR A 305 -8.12 -12.71 -14.47
CA THR A 305 -9.00 -13.17 -15.56
C THR A 305 -10.01 -14.19 -15.04
N SER A 306 -11.22 -14.16 -15.57
CA SER A 306 -12.22 -15.20 -15.29
C SER A 306 -11.72 -16.56 -15.77
N PRO A 307 -12.00 -17.66 -15.05
CA PRO A 307 -11.85 -18.99 -15.63
C PRO A 307 -12.61 -19.05 -16.95
N SER A 308 -11.94 -19.49 -18.02
CA SER A 308 -12.64 -19.71 -19.30
C SER A 308 -13.85 -20.61 -19.07
N PRO A 309 -15.05 -20.29 -19.60
CA PRO A 309 -16.13 -21.25 -19.58
C PRO A 309 -15.60 -22.54 -20.17
N ARG A 310 -15.65 -23.63 -19.39
CA ARG A 310 -15.31 -24.95 -19.95
C ARG A 310 -16.25 -25.17 -21.13
N ASP A 311 -15.70 -25.32 -22.31
CA ASP A 311 -16.44 -25.78 -23.48
C ASP A 311 -17.07 -27.11 -23.07
N GLY A 312 -18.38 -27.05 -22.78
CA GLY A 312 -19.20 -28.21 -22.43
C GLY A 312 -19.72 -28.91 -23.70
#